data_e28577c15b26b011d1e31c2574eeb65d
#
_entry.id   e28577c15b26b011d1e31c2574eeb65d
#
_cell.length_a   1.000
_cell.length_b   1.000
_cell.length_c   1.000
_cell.angle_alpha   90.00
_cell.angle_beta   90.00
_cell.angle_gamma   90.00
#
_symmetry.space_group_name_H-M   'P 1'
#
loop_
_entity.id
_entity.type
_entity.pdbx_description
1 polymer ?
#
loop_
_entity_poly.entity_id
_entity_poly.type
_entity_poly.pdbx_seq_one_letter_code
_entity_poly.pdbx_strand_id
1 'polypeptide(L)'
;MANSCLLETLRGTAATNKLQIATLIGDLSRSVDILSADIEHEEARAGVRDVSDPTYPVLARSLRTRRENIGATIAMLENLGAKASAIDTTEREVA
;
A
#
# COMPACT_ATOMS: atom_id res chain seq x y z
N MET A 1 34.94 -6.36 -15.72
CA MET A 1 34.10 -7.55 -15.68
C MET A 1 33.26 -7.63 -14.41
N ALA A 2 33.83 -7.38 -13.23
CA ALA A 2 33.07 -7.39 -11.99
C ALA A 2 31.96 -6.34 -11.96
N ASN A 3 32.15 -5.20 -12.61
CA ASN A 3 31.16 -4.12 -12.65
C ASN A 3 29.92 -4.47 -13.48
N SER A 4 30.06 -5.26 -14.55
CA SER A 4 28.93 -5.73 -15.35
C SER A 4 28.00 -6.64 -14.55
N CYS A 5 28.54 -7.60 -13.80
CA CYS A 5 27.76 -8.49 -12.95
C CYS A 5 27.03 -7.71 -11.87
N LEU A 6 27.68 -6.72 -11.27
CA LEU A 6 27.08 -5.89 -10.25
C LEU A 6 25.90 -5.09 -10.79
N LEU A 7 26.03 -4.50 -11.97
CA LEU A 7 24.96 -3.75 -12.62
C LEU A 7 23.74 -4.64 -12.93
N GLU A 8 23.98 -5.84 -13.44
CA GLU A 8 22.91 -6.79 -13.71
C GLU A 8 22.18 -7.20 -12.43
N THR A 9 22.93 -7.42 -11.35
CA THR A 9 22.35 -7.74 -10.04
C THR A 9 21.49 -6.58 -9.54
N LEU A 10 21.96 -5.35 -9.64
CA LEU A 10 21.21 -4.16 -9.22
C LEU A 10 19.91 -3.98 -10.04
N ARG A 11 19.96 -4.20 -11.34
CA ARG A 11 18.78 -4.15 -12.20
C ARG A 11 17.77 -5.22 -11.83
N GLY A 12 18.24 -6.45 -11.60
CA GLY A 12 17.40 -7.55 -11.18
C GLY A 12 16.75 -7.29 -9.83
N THR A 13 17.50 -6.74 -8.89
CA THR A 13 16.99 -6.38 -7.56
C THR A 13 15.93 -5.29 -7.66
N ALA A 14 16.15 -4.24 -8.46
CA ALA A 14 15.18 -3.17 -8.65
C ALA A 14 13.87 -3.68 -9.27
N ALA A 15 13.96 -4.54 -10.29
CA ALA A 15 12.79 -5.14 -10.93
C ALA A 15 12.02 -6.04 -9.96
N THR A 16 12.73 -6.85 -9.16
CA THR A 16 12.13 -7.72 -8.15
C THR A 16 11.42 -6.91 -7.09
N ASN A 17 12.06 -5.85 -6.58
CA ASN A 17 11.47 -4.96 -5.59
C ASN A 17 10.20 -4.29 -6.12
N LYS A 18 10.20 -3.86 -7.37
CA LYS A 18 9.04 -3.25 -8.01
C LYS A 18 7.86 -4.22 -8.08
N LEU A 19 8.12 -5.48 -8.43
CA LEU A 19 7.09 -6.53 -8.47
C LEU A 19 6.56 -6.83 -7.07
N GLN A 20 7.42 -6.93 -6.08
CA GLN A 20 7.04 -7.15 -4.68
C GLN A 20 6.20 -6.00 -4.16
N ILE A 21 6.59 -4.77 -4.45
CA ILE A 21 5.84 -3.56 -4.04
C ILE A 21 4.45 -3.59 -4.68
N ALA A 22 4.34 -3.88 -5.97
CA ALA A 22 3.06 -3.97 -6.67
C ALA A 22 2.15 -5.03 -6.06
N THR A 23 2.71 -6.19 -5.70
CA THR A 23 1.97 -7.27 -5.06
C THR A 23 1.46 -6.86 -3.69
N LEU A 24 2.31 -6.20 -2.89
CA LEU A 24 1.92 -5.70 -1.56
C LEU A 24 0.81 -4.66 -1.67
N ILE A 25 0.92 -3.73 -2.60
CA ILE A 25 -0.12 -2.72 -2.83
C ILE A 25 -1.45 -3.39 -3.16
N GLY A 26 -1.43 -4.39 -4.05
CA GLY A 26 -2.63 -5.14 -4.41
C GLY A 26 -3.26 -5.85 -3.21
N ASP A 27 -2.45 -6.50 -2.38
CA ASP A 27 -2.93 -7.20 -1.19
C ASP A 27 -3.49 -6.23 -0.15
N LEU A 28 -2.80 -5.12 0.09
CA LEU A 28 -3.25 -4.08 1.03
C LEU A 28 -4.52 -3.40 0.53
N SER A 29 -4.64 -3.17 -0.77
CA SER A 29 -5.85 -2.59 -1.36
C SER A 29 -7.07 -3.48 -1.16
N ARG A 30 -6.90 -4.79 -1.28
CA ARG A 30 -7.97 -5.75 -0.97
C ARG A 30 -8.35 -5.71 0.51
N SER A 31 -7.37 -5.55 1.39
CA SER A 31 -7.62 -5.39 2.83
C SER A 31 -8.43 -4.13 3.12
N VAL A 32 -8.14 -3.02 2.43
CA VAL A 32 -8.92 -1.78 2.53
C VAL A 32 -10.37 -2.01 2.12
N ASP A 33 -10.60 -2.74 1.04
CA ASP A 33 -11.96 -3.05 0.56
C ASP A 33 -12.72 -3.88 1.59
N ILE A 34 -12.09 -4.88 2.18
CA ILE A 34 -12.68 -5.73 3.23
C ILE A 34 -13.01 -4.88 4.46
N LEU A 35 -12.08 -4.04 4.91
CA LEU A 35 -12.30 -3.16 6.05
C LEU A 35 -13.44 -2.18 5.80
N SER A 36 -13.53 -1.64 4.60
CA SER A 36 -14.61 -0.72 4.21
C SER A 36 -15.98 -1.41 4.28
N ALA A 37 -16.05 -2.65 3.81
CA ALA A 37 -17.29 -3.43 3.89
C ALA A 37 -17.66 -3.74 5.35
N ASP A 38 -16.67 -4.09 6.18
CA ASP A 38 -16.89 -4.37 7.60
C ASP A 38 -17.35 -3.12 8.36
N ILE A 39 -16.77 -1.95 8.03
CA ILE A 39 -17.20 -0.67 8.62
C ILE A 39 -18.65 -0.38 8.28
N GLU A 40 -19.03 -0.53 7.02
CA GLU A 40 -20.42 -0.32 6.58
C GLU A 40 -21.38 -1.27 7.30
N HIS A 41 -20.98 -2.51 7.46
CA HIS A 41 -21.79 -3.52 8.17
C HIS A 41 -22.01 -3.12 9.63
N GLU A 42 -20.94 -2.70 10.31
CA GLU A 42 -21.03 -2.28 11.71
C GLU A 42 -21.86 -1.00 11.88
N GLU A 43 -21.68 -0.04 10.99
CA GLU A 43 -22.46 1.20 11.01
C GLU A 43 -23.95 0.92 10.76
N ALA A 44 -24.27 0.03 9.82
CA ALA A 44 -25.65 -0.36 9.52
C ALA A 44 -26.27 -1.09 10.71
N ARG A 45 -25.52 -1.98 11.34
CA ARG A 45 -25.98 -2.73 12.50
C ARG A 45 -26.31 -1.82 13.69
N ALA A 46 -25.47 -0.83 13.92
CA ALA A 46 -25.67 0.14 15.01
C ALA A 46 -26.68 1.24 14.67
N GLY A 47 -26.94 1.45 13.38
CA GLY A 47 -27.80 2.54 12.93
C GLY A 47 -27.16 3.93 13.06
N VAL A 48 -25.84 4.00 13.22
CA VAL A 48 -25.09 5.25 13.44
C VAL A 48 -23.96 5.29 12.41
N ARG A 49 -23.89 6.37 11.64
CA ARG A 49 -22.84 6.58 10.62
C ARG A 49 -21.94 7.77 10.93
N ASP A 50 -22.33 8.60 11.90
CA ASP A 50 -21.56 9.77 12.32
C ASP A 50 -20.48 9.36 13.33
N VAL A 51 -19.21 9.51 12.92
CA VAL A 51 -18.04 9.13 13.73
C VAL A 51 -17.98 9.96 15.02
N SER A 52 -18.52 11.17 15.03
CA SER A 52 -18.53 12.03 16.21
C SER A 52 -19.64 11.70 17.21
N ASP A 53 -20.58 10.84 16.84
CA ASP A 53 -21.67 10.41 17.71
C ASP A 53 -21.09 9.53 18.84
N PRO A 54 -21.45 9.80 20.12
CA PRO A 54 -20.98 8.97 21.24
C PRO A 54 -21.40 7.51 21.15
N THR A 55 -22.48 7.20 20.41
CA THR A 55 -22.98 5.84 20.23
C THR A 55 -22.36 5.14 19.02
N TYR A 56 -21.41 5.77 18.33
CA TYR A 56 -20.73 5.17 17.20
C TYR A 56 -20.00 3.89 17.64
N PRO A 57 -20.11 2.78 16.86
CA PRO A 57 -19.52 1.49 17.27
C PRO A 57 -18.01 1.60 17.46
N VAL A 58 -17.51 1.10 18.60
CA VAL A 58 -16.07 1.07 18.88
C VAL A 58 -15.32 0.25 17.86
N LEU A 59 -15.91 -0.88 17.41
CA LEU A 59 -15.29 -1.73 16.41
C LEU A 59 -15.14 -0.99 15.07
N ALA A 60 -16.17 -0.28 14.63
CA ALA A 60 -16.09 0.50 13.39
C ALA A 60 -15.02 1.59 13.49
N ARG A 61 -14.86 2.21 14.66
CA ARG A 61 -13.81 3.22 14.91
C ARG A 61 -12.42 2.60 14.77
N SER A 62 -12.20 1.43 15.35
CA SER A 62 -10.95 0.68 15.23
C SER A 62 -10.66 0.29 13.79
N LEU A 63 -11.68 -0.17 13.07
CA LEU A 63 -11.54 -0.55 11.66
C LEU A 63 -11.20 0.65 10.77
N ARG A 64 -11.75 1.82 11.06
CA ARG A 64 -11.42 3.06 10.34
C ARG A 64 -9.95 3.44 10.55
N THR A 65 -9.48 3.38 11.79
CA THR A 65 -8.07 3.67 12.11
C THR A 65 -7.15 2.71 11.37
N ARG A 66 -7.48 1.43 11.37
CA ARG A 66 -6.71 0.41 10.65
C ARG A 66 -6.69 0.67 9.16
N ARG A 67 -7.84 1.05 8.58
CA ARG A 67 -7.94 1.39 7.16
C ARG A 67 -7.07 2.59 6.80
N GLU A 68 -7.07 3.63 7.64
CA GLU A 68 -6.21 4.80 7.45
C GLU A 68 -4.73 4.44 7.49
N ASN A 69 -4.32 3.59 8.42
CA ASN A 69 -2.93 3.13 8.54
C ASN A 69 -2.50 2.34 7.32
N ILE A 70 -3.36 1.46 6.82
CA ILE A 70 -3.08 0.69 5.60
C ILE A 70 -3.01 1.63 4.39
N GLY A 71 -3.90 2.60 4.30
CA GLY A 71 -3.87 3.61 3.23
C GLY A 71 -2.57 4.40 3.22
N ALA A 72 -2.07 4.79 4.39
CA ALA A 72 -0.78 5.47 4.51
C ALA A 72 0.38 4.56 4.06
N THR A 73 0.32 3.28 4.39
CA THR A 73 1.32 2.29 3.96
C THR A 73 1.29 2.13 2.44
N ILE A 74 0.11 2.08 1.83
CA ILE A 74 -0.04 2.00 0.37
C ILE A 74 0.62 3.23 -0.28
N ALA A 75 0.35 4.42 0.22
CA ALA A 75 0.94 5.66 -0.30
C ALA A 75 2.47 5.63 -0.23
N MET A 76 3.01 5.12 0.88
CA MET A 76 4.46 4.95 1.04
C MET A 76 5.02 3.96 0.03
N LEU A 77 4.36 2.83 -0.18
CA LEU A 77 4.78 1.81 -1.15
C LEU A 77 4.70 2.33 -2.59
N GLU A 78 3.69 3.11 -2.92
CA GLU A 78 3.56 3.75 -4.24
C GLU A 78 4.74 4.69 -4.49
N ASN A 79 5.15 5.45 -3.48
CA ASN A 79 6.30 6.34 -3.56
C ASN A 79 7.60 5.56 -3.75
N LEU A 80 7.77 4.44 -3.06
CA LEU A 80 8.92 3.55 -3.25
C LEU A 80 8.93 2.95 -4.66
N GLY A 81 7.78 2.56 -5.18
CA GLY A 81 7.64 2.06 -6.54
C GLY A 81 8.04 3.10 -7.59
N ALA A 82 7.65 4.36 -7.38
CA ALA A 82 8.04 5.47 -8.24
C ALA A 82 9.54 5.70 -8.22
N LYS A 83 10.17 5.61 -7.05
CA LYS A 83 11.63 5.72 -6.90
C LYS A 83 12.36 4.59 -7.61
N ALA A 84 11.87 3.35 -7.50
CA ALA A 84 12.45 2.21 -8.18
C ALA A 84 12.36 2.37 -9.70
N SER A 85 11.25 2.91 -10.22
CA SER A 85 11.08 3.21 -11.64
C SER A 85 12.04 4.30 -12.10
N ALA A 86 12.27 5.33 -11.30
CA ALA A 86 13.22 6.41 -11.61
C ALA A 86 14.65 5.88 -11.69
N ILE A 87 15.05 4.98 -10.78
CA ILE A 87 16.37 4.34 -10.80
C ILE A 87 16.55 3.52 -12.09
N ASP A 88 15.54 2.74 -12.47
CA ASP A 88 15.56 1.93 -13.68
C ASP A 88 15.69 2.82 -14.93
N THR A 89 14.97 3.93 -14.99
CA THR A 89 15.05 4.90 -16.09
C THR A 89 16.42 5.55 -16.16
N THR A 90 17.02 5.91 -15.03
CA THR A 90 18.35 6.49 -14.96
C THR A 90 19.40 5.52 -15.49
N GLU A 91 19.32 4.25 -15.15
CA GLU A 91 20.20 3.22 -15.67
C GLU A 91 20.13 3.10 -17.19
N ARG A 92 18.94 3.21 -17.76
CA ARG A 92 18.73 3.17 -19.21
C ARG A 92 19.35 4.37 -19.92
N GLU A 93 19.25 5.55 -19.31
CA GLU A 93 19.84 6.78 -19.88
C GLU A 93 21.37 6.74 -19.88
N VAL A 94 21.95 6.14 -18.86
CA VAL A 94 23.41 6.02 -18.72
C VAL A 94 23.97 4.94 -19.63
N ALA A 95 23.21 3.93 -19.94
CA ALA A 95 23.62 2.86 -20.83
C ALA A 95 23.52 3.26 -22.29
#